data_b68d2897d1f8f3bfd53e29e6ad486bf8
#
_entry.id   b68d2897d1f8f3bfd53e29e6ad486bf8
#
_cell.length_a   1.000
_cell.length_b   1.000
_cell.length_c   1.000
_cell.angle_alpha   90.00
_cell.angle_beta   90.00
_cell.angle_gamma   90.00
#
_symmetry.space_group_name_H-M   'P 1'
#
loop_
_entity.id
_entity.type
_entity.pdbx_description
1 polymer ?
#
loop_
_entity_poly.entity_id
_entity_poly.type
_entity_poly.pdbx_seq_one_letter_code
_entity_poly.pdbx_strand_id
1 'polypeptide(L)'
;ISLVKNKKRVKSISIPIGAVTLTQKFDSSDEISSSQRKEMEEFISSQLHRISWLPKSGLPVIGIGGTVRNLAKMHQRKTGYPLPKLHNYRLPVKELFKMIDFLSRTSAHERENISGLSEERTDIIIAGSLVIEQLLEMVNAEELIISGCGLREGVFFRYYDKKYDHKKDYLKNMLVNSVKNYRHSIPLHDGAHASHVTKMALTMFDQWKPLHRMHGRERKLLMTSALLHDAGMLINYYSHAR
;
A
#
# COMPACT_ATOMS: atom_id res chain seq x y z
N ILE A 1 -3.40 0.80 15.47
CA ILE A 1 -2.44 -0.21 14.96
C ILE A 1 -3.07 -1.59 15.10
N SER A 2 -2.94 -2.43 14.07
CA SER A 2 -3.51 -3.78 14.07
C SER A 2 -2.49 -4.82 13.62
N LEU A 3 -2.42 -5.93 14.32
CA LEU A 3 -1.64 -7.10 13.94
C LEU A 3 -2.55 -8.09 13.19
N VAL A 4 -2.15 -8.45 11.98
CA VAL A 4 -2.88 -9.39 11.13
C VAL A 4 -2.03 -10.63 10.88
N LYS A 5 -2.59 -11.81 11.10
CA LYS A 5 -1.95 -13.10 10.82
C LYS A 5 -2.94 -13.99 10.06
N ASN A 6 -2.49 -14.60 8.96
CA ASN A 6 -3.34 -15.47 8.14
C ASN A 6 -4.67 -14.82 7.74
N LYS A 7 -4.62 -13.53 7.30
CA LYS A 7 -5.79 -12.71 6.92
C LYS A 7 -6.79 -12.43 8.05
N LYS A 8 -6.45 -12.73 9.30
CA LYS A 8 -7.29 -12.45 10.47
C LYS A 8 -6.59 -11.42 11.37
N ARG A 9 -7.36 -10.46 11.87
CA ARG A 9 -6.90 -9.51 12.89
C ARG A 9 -6.71 -10.26 14.21
N VAL A 10 -5.47 -10.30 14.69
CA VAL A 10 -5.10 -11.00 15.94
C VAL A 10 -5.12 -10.04 17.13
N LYS A 11 -4.54 -8.83 16.94
CA LYS A 11 -4.50 -7.78 17.95
C LYS A 11 -4.82 -6.43 17.30
N SER A 12 -5.37 -5.51 18.08
CA SER A 12 -5.63 -4.14 17.62
C SER A 12 -5.64 -3.21 18.82
N ILE A 13 -5.09 -2.01 18.61
CA ILE A 13 -5.10 -0.94 19.62
C ILE A 13 -5.30 0.40 18.91
N SER A 14 -6.03 1.30 19.55
CA SER A 14 -6.11 2.70 19.17
C SER A 14 -5.32 3.53 20.17
N ILE A 15 -4.51 4.44 19.69
CA ILE A 15 -3.69 5.35 20.50
C ILE A 15 -3.97 6.80 20.05
N PRO A 16 -3.99 7.76 21.00
CA PRO A 16 -4.34 9.15 20.73
C PRO A 16 -3.14 9.95 20.17
N ILE A 17 -2.51 9.45 19.11
CA ILE A 17 -1.39 10.09 18.39
C ILE A 17 -1.75 10.39 16.94
N GLY A 18 -2.96 10.88 16.70
CA GLY A 18 -3.40 11.30 15.36
C GLY A 18 -2.69 12.58 14.89
N ALA A 19 -2.55 12.76 13.58
CA ALA A 19 -1.87 13.90 12.97
C ALA A 19 -2.43 15.23 13.50
N VAL A 20 -3.75 15.44 13.46
CA VAL A 20 -4.41 16.65 13.96
C VAL A 20 -4.14 16.90 15.45
N THR A 21 -4.28 15.84 16.27
CA THR A 21 -4.07 15.94 17.73
C THR A 21 -2.65 16.35 18.06
N LEU A 22 -1.67 15.77 17.37
CA LEU A 22 -0.25 16.10 17.60
C LEU A 22 0.10 17.47 17.07
N THR A 23 -0.42 17.87 15.90
CA THR A 23 -0.21 19.20 15.35
C THR A 23 -0.68 20.28 16.34
N GLN A 24 -1.88 20.11 16.89
CA GLN A 24 -2.42 21.05 17.89
C GLN A 24 -1.64 21.04 19.22
N LYS A 25 -1.21 19.85 19.65
CA LYS A 25 -0.49 19.71 20.93
C LYS A 25 0.90 20.34 20.91
N PHE A 26 1.60 20.25 19.77
CA PHE A 26 2.99 20.67 19.62
C PHE A 26 3.16 21.91 18.73
N ASP A 27 2.06 22.52 18.29
CA ASP A 27 2.04 23.67 17.38
C ASP A 27 2.93 23.44 16.13
N SER A 28 2.73 22.31 15.49
CA SER A 28 3.57 21.85 14.38
C SER A 28 2.92 22.01 13.00
N SER A 29 2.07 23.03 12.85
CA SER A 29 1.42 23.36 11.56
C SER A 29 2.37 23.98 10.54
N ASP A 30 3.46 24.57 11.00
CA ASP A 30 4.52 25.19 10.18
C ASP A 30 5.85 24.39 10.30
N GLU A 31 6.97 24.98 9.90
CA GLU A 31 8.29 24.40 10.16
C GLU A 31 8.50 24.17 11.65
N ILE A 32 9.21 23.09 12.00
CA ILE A 32 9.47 22.77 13.41
C ILE A 32 10.96 22.83 13.71
N SER A 33 11.28 23.38 14.89
CA SER A 33 12.63 23.36 15.42
C SER A 33 13.08 21.93 15.75
N SER A 34 14.39 21.72 15.81
CA SER A 34 14.95 20.43 16.25
C SER A 34 14.52 20.03 17.65
N SER A 35 14.28 21.02 18.53
CA SER A 35 13.77 20.77 19.88
C SER A 35 12.33 20.27 19.87
N GLN A 36 11.45 20.94 19.10
CA GLN A 36 10.05 20.52 18.94
C GLN A 36 9.95 19.12 18.30
N ARG A 37 10.75 18.86 17.26
CA ARG A 37 10.82 17.53 16.65
C ARG A 37 11.17 16.47 17.68
N LYS A 38 12.23 16.67 18.45
CA LYS A 38 12.68 15.73 19.49
C LYS A 38 11.59 15.49 20.54
N GLU A 39 10.94 16.53 21.01
CA GLU A 39 9.85 16.41 21.99
C GLU A 39 8.68 15.59 21.45
N MET A 40 8.30 15.82 20.18
CA MET A 40 7.26 15.03 19.50
C MET A 40 7.66 13.56 19.36
N GLU A 41 8.90 13.28 18.93
CA GLU A 41 9.43 11.94 18.76
C GLU A 41 9.44 11.18 20.09
N GLU A 42 9.91 11.80 21.17
CA GLU A 42 9.91 11.22 22.53
C GLU A 42 8.49 10.91 23.00
N PHE A 43 7.56 11.84 22.79
CA PHE A 43 6.16 11.63 23.13
C PHE A 43 5.56 10.46 22.34
N ILE A 44 5.71 10.45 21.01
CA ILE A 44 5.18 9.39 20.13
C ILE A 44 5.78 8.04 20.52
N SER A 45 7.10 7.98 20.70
CA SER A 45 7.83 6.79 21.12
C SER A 45 7.31 6.24 22.45
N SER A 46 7.08 7.11 23.45
CA SER A 46 6.51 6.73 24.74
C SER A 46 5.14 6.05 24.61
N GLN A 47 4.29 6.55 23.71
CA GLN A 47 2.98 5.95 23.45
C GLN A 47 3.08 4.59 22.72
N LEU A 48 4.00 4.48 21.77
CA LEU A 48 4.22 3.25 21.01
C LEU A 48 4.83 2.14 21.89
N HIS A 49 5.72 2.45 22.82
CA HIS A 49 6.34 1.48 23.75
C HIS A 49 5.34 0.79 24.68
N ARG A 50 4.14 1.37 24.87
CA ARG A 50 3.05 0.71 25.61
C ARG A 50 2.49 -0.53 24.89
N ILE A 51 2.85 -0.74 23.63
CA ILE A 51 2.34 -1.83 22.80
C ILE A 51 3.36 -2.96 22.79
N SER A 52 3.28 -3.87 23.73
CA SER A 52 4.25 -4.94 23.98
C SER A 52 4.53 -5.87 22.79
N TRP A 53 3.60 -5.98 21.84
CA TRP A 53 3.73 -6.85 20.66
C TRP A 53 4.29 -6.15 19.41
N LEU A 54 4.60 -4.85 19.51
CA LEU A 54 5.03 -4.03 18.38
C LEU A 54 6.55 -4.09 18.12
N PRO A 55 7.43 -3.97 19.16
CA PRO A 55 8.87 -3.82 18.96
C PRO A 55 9.49 -4.99 18.18
N LYS A 56 10.36 -4.65 17.22
CA LYS A 56 11.19 -5.60 16.45
C LYS A 56 10.40 -6.78 15.85
N SER A 57 9.17 -6.54 15.45
CA SER A 57 8.31 -7.60 14.91
C SER A 57 8.83 -8.18 13.59
N GLY A 58 9.63 -7.42 12.83
CA GLY A 58 10.12 -7.80 11.49
C GLY A 58 9.00 -8.03 10.46
N LEU A 59 7.78 -7.60 10.78
CA LEU A 59 6.61 -7.81 9.93
C LEU A 59 6.48 -6.67 8.91
N PRO A 60 5.97 -6.95 7.70
CA PRO A 60 5.63 -5.90 6.75
C PRO A 60 4.63 -4.90 7.34
N VAL A 61 4.90 -3.61 7.18
CA VAL A 61 4.01 -2.53 7.63
C VAL A 61 3.16 -2.05 6.47
N ILE A 62 1.84 -2.08 6.65
CA ILE A 62 0.88 -1.59 5.68
C ILE A 62 0.27 -0.30 6.22
N GLY A 63 0.54 0.80 5.53
CA GLY A 63 0.01 2.12 5.86
C GLY A 63 -1.36 2.36 5.23
N ILE A 64 -2.31 2.87 6.04
CA ILE A 64 -3.67 3.23 5.63
C ILE A 64 -3.95 4.66 6.06
N GLY A 65 -4.49 5.47 5.18
CA GLY A 65 -4.92 6.83 5.51
C GLY A 65 -4.29 7.91 4.66
N GLY A 66 -4.64 9.16 4.96
CA GLY A 66 -4.26 10.33 4.16
C GLY A 66 -2.76 10.60 4.17
N THR A 67 -2.13 10.59 5.34
CA THR A 67 -0.69 10.88 5.49
C THR A 67 0.15 9.93 4.65
N VAL A 68 -0.01 8.60 4.82
CA VAL A 68 0.77 7.62 4.05
C VAL A 68 0.54 7.73 2.54
N ARG A 69 -0.69 8.06 2.11
CA ARG A 69 -0.99 8.26 0.69
C ARG A 69 -0.34 9.51 0.12
N ASN A 70 -0.28 10.60 0.88
CA ASN A 70 0.41 11.81 0.46
C ASN A 70 1.92 11.57 0.35
N LEU A 71 2.54 10.96 1.35
CA LEU A 71 3.97 10.59 1.30
C LEU A 71 4.30 9.72 0.08
N ALA A 72 3.45 8.73 -0.21
CA ALA A 72 3.64 7.91 -1.39
C ALA A 72 3.47 8.68 -2.71
N LYS A 73 2.48 9.58 -2.82
CA LYS A 73 2.32 10.45 -4.00
C LYS A 73 3.52 11.36 -4.22
N MET A 74 4.01 12.00 -3.15
CA MET A 74 5.20 12.83 -3.21
C MET A 74 6.40 12.04 -3.72
N HIS A 75 6.62 10.82 -3.20
CA HIS A 75 7.71 9.96 -3.64
C HIS A 75 7.54 9.53 -5.11
N GLN A 76 6.35 9.13 -5.52
CA GLN A 76 6.06 8.80 -6.92
C GLN A 76 6.32 9.97 -7.87
N ARG A 77 5.94 11.19 -7.49
CA ARG A 77 6.21 12.41 -8.28
C ARG A 77 7.70 12.70 -8.36
N LYS A 78 8.40 12.62 -7.23
CA LYS A 78 9.86 12.82 -7.16
C LYS A 78 10.64 11.85 -8.03
N THR A 79 10.20 10.57 -8.10
CA THR A 79 10.90 9.52 -8.83
C THR A 79 10.42 9.31 -10.26
N GLY A 80 9.45 10.09 -10.73
CA GLY A 80 8.86 9.86 -12.05
C GLY A 80 8.18 8.50 -12.19
N TYR A 81 7.58 7.98 -11.10
CA TYR A 81 6.98 6.65 -11.12
C TYR A 81 5.82 6.57 -12.14
N PRO A 82 5.87 5.62 -13.09
CA PRO A 82 5.00 5.66 -14.27
C PRO A 82 3.53 5.33 -13.98
N LEU A 83 3.23 4.68 -12.86
CA LEU A 83 1.88 4.22 -12.56
C LEU A 83 1.22 5.12 -11.50
N PRO A 84 0.08 5.77 -11.78
CA PRO A 84 -0.62 6.62 -10.83
C PRO A 84 -1.42 5.83 -9.78
N LYS A 85 -0.95 4.65 -9.40
CA LYS A 85 -1.60 3.76 -8.43
C LYS A 85 -0.80 3.71 -7.14
N LEU A 86 -1.48 3.97 -6.01
CA LEU A 86 -0.88 3.91 -4.68
C LEU A 86 -1.02 2.53 -4.02
N HIS A 87 -2.03 1.76 -4.39
CA HIS A 87 -2.26 0.46 -3.77
C HIS A 87 -1.10 -0.48 -4.03
N ASN A 88 -0.56 -1.06 -2.96
CA ASN A 88 0.62 -1.92 -2.97
C ASN A 88 1.93 -1.22 -3.40
N TYR A 89 1.94 0.13 -3.43
CA TYR A 89 3.18 0.87 -3.62
C TYR A 89 4.10 0.66 -2.41
N ARG A 90 5.38 0.39 -2.66
CA ARG A 90 6.38 0.12 -1.64
C ARG A 90 7.30 1.33 -1.53
N LEU A 91 7.20 2.03 -0.42
CA LEU A 91 7.99 3.22 -0.13
C LEU A 91 9.17 2.83 0.75
N PRO A 92 10.42 2.91 0.27
CA PRO A 92 11.60 2.58 1.06
C PRO A 92 11.70 3.50 2.28
N VAL A 93 11.96 2.94 3.46
CA VAL A 93 12.05 3.70 4.72
C VAL A 93 13.13 4.78 4.66
N LYS A 94 14.27 4.51 4.02
CA LYS A 94 15.35 5.51 3.84
C LYS A 94 14.90 6.75 3.07
N GLU A 95 14.11 6.57 2.01
CA GLU A 95 13.57 7.69 1.24
C GLU A 95 12.44 8.40 2.00
N LEU A 96 11.63 7.65 2.72
CA LEU A 96 10.59 8.21 3.58
C LEU A 96 11.20 9.15 4.64
N PHE A 97 12.24 8.72 5.33
CA PHE A 97 12.89 9.52 6.39
C PHE A 97 13.50 10.82 5.84
N LYS A 98 14.14 10.76 4.67
CA LYS A 98 14.61 11.97 3.97
C LYS A 98 13.48 12.94 3.64
N MET A 99 12.32 12.41 3.25
CA MET A 99 11.15 13.23 2.96
C MET A 99 10.57 13.86 4.23
N ILE A 100 10.56 13.14 5.34
CA ILE A 100 10.08 13.64 6.64
C ILE A 100 11.01 14.75 7.15
N ASP A 101 12.32 14.54 7.05
CA ASP A 101 13.30 15.57 7.41
C ASP A 101 13.14 16.84 6.55
N PHE A 102 12.94 16.71 5.25
CA PHE A 102 12.63 17.81 4.36
C PHE A 102 11.36 18.55 4.77
N LEU A 103 10.26 17.83 4.98
CA LEU A 103 8.97 18.41 5.39
C LEU A 103 9.06 19.16 6.72
N SER A 104 9.85 18.67 7.66
CA SER A 104 10.01 19.29 8.99
C SER A 104 10.70 20.65 8.94
N ARG A 105 11.48 20.91 7.89
CA ARG A 105 12.23 22.18 7.66
C ARG A 105 11.57 23.09 6.64
N THR A 106 10.43 22.72 6.11
CA THR A 106 9.71 23.43 5.06
C THR A 106 8.50 24.12 5.66
N SER A 107 8.34 25.41 5.40
CA SER A 107 7.19 26.19 5.90
C SER A 107 5.86 25.68 5.32
N ALA A 108 4.74 25.96 5.99
CA ALA A 108 3.40 25.59 5.53
C ALA A 108 3.13 26.10 4.11
N HIS A 109 3.52 27.35 3.83
CA HIS A 109 3.35 27.98 2.52
C HIS A 109 4.16 27.28 1.41
N GLU A 110 5.41 26.92 1.68
CA GLU A 110 6.23 26.17 0.72
C GLU A 110 5.68 24.76 0.48
N ARG A 111 5.09 24.14 1.51
CA ARG A 111 4.48 22.79 1.39
C ARG A 111 3.27 22.76 0.46
N GLU A 112 2.55 23.86 0.28
CA GLU A 112 1.45 24.00 -0.68
C GLU A 112 1.89 23.71 -2.12
N ASN A 113 3.15 23.99 -2.44
CA ASN A 113 3.74 23.80 -3.76
C ASN A 113 4.38 22.43 -3.97
N ILE A 114 4.37 21.55 -2.95
CA ILE A 114 4.98 20.23 -3.06
C ILE A 114 4.11 19.29 -3.89
N SER A 115 4.63 18.86 -5.02
CA SER A 115 3.91 17.95 -5.91
C SER A 115 3.58 16.62 -5.22
N GLY A 116 2.29 16.28 -5.17
CA GLY A 116 1.80 15.07 -4.54
C GLY A 116 1.29 15.25 -3.10
N LEU A 117 1.58 16.37 -2.46
CA LEU A 117 0.96 16.77 -1.19
C LEU A 117 -0.37 17.49 -1.47
N SER A 118 -1.44 17.10 -0.78
CA SER A 118 -2.73 17.77 -0.89
C SER A 118 -2.78 18.97 0.05
N GLU A 119 -3.40 20.07 -0.38
CA GLU A 119 -3.57 21.29 0.36
C GLU A 119 -4.15 21.05 1.77
N GLU A 120 -5.15 20.18 1.88
CA GLU A 120 -5.81 19.79 3.14
C GLU A 120 -4.88 19.09 4.17
N ARG A 121 -3.61 18.89 3.82
CA ARG A 121 -2.64 18.14 4.63
C ARG A 121 -1.37 18.89 4.94
N THR A 122 -1.19 20.05 4.38
CA THR A 122 0.02 20.86 4.53
C THR A 122 0.35 21.18 5.98
N ASP A 123 -0.67 21.41 6.78
CA ASP A 123 -0.58 21.75 8.21
C ASP A 123 -0.33 20.55 9.12
N ILE A 124 -0.83 19.36 8.77
CA ILE A 124 -0.78 18.18 9.65
C ILE A 124 0.21 17.10 9.19
N ILE A 125 0.86 17.32 8.03
CA ILE A 125 1.71 16.28 7.41
C ILE A 125 2.93 15.95 8.28
N ILE A 126 3.54 16.93 8.93
CA ILE A 126 4.71 16.74 9.79
C ILE A 126 4.37 15.79 10.92
N ALA A 127 3.37 16.13 11.72
CA ALA A 127 2.97 15.33 12.87
C ALA A 127 2.57 13.89 12.47
N GLY A 128 1.78 13.76 11.40
CA GLY A 128 1.39 12.46 10.88
C GLY A 128 2.57 11.63 10.36
N SER A 129 3.57 12.29 9.79
CA SER A 129 4.77 11.63 9.26
C SER A 129 5.70 11.14 10.37
N LEU A 130 5.88 11.92 11.44
CA LEU A 130 6.67 11.52 12.61
C LEU A 130 6.09 10.30 13.31
N VAL A 131 4.75 10.15 13.36
CA VAL A 131 4.13 8.92 13.88
C VAL A 131 4.54 7.70 13.04
N ILE A 132 4.57 7.85 11.72
CA ILE A 132 4.96 6.77 10.81
C ILE A 132 6.44 6.45 10.96
N GLU A 133 7.30 7.47 11.05
CA GLU A 133 8.74 7.33 11.26
C GLU A 133 9.04 6.53 12.52
N GLN A 134 8.53 6.96 13.67
CA GLN A 134 8.74 6.29 14.96
C GLN A 134 8.19 4.85 14.97
N LEU A 135 7.06 4.61 14.31
CA LEU A 135 6.52 3.25 14.17
C LEU A 135 7.45 2.35 13.35
N LEU A 136 7.94 2.83 12.20
CA LEU A 136 8.80 2.05 11.31
C LEU A 136 10.16 1.76 11.92
N GLU A 137 10.73 2.71 12.65
CA GLU A 137 11.96 2.50 13.44
C GLU A 137 11.75 1.41 14.52
N MET A 138 10.67 1.53 15.30
CA MET A 138 10.38 0.58 16.38
C MET A 138 10.23 -0.86 15.88
N VAL A 139 9.60 -1.07 14.73
CA VAL A 139 9.40 -2.41 14.15
C VAL A 139 10.56 -2.85 13.26
N ASN A 140 11.56 -2.00 13.05
CA ASN A 140 12.70 -2.21 12.16
C ASN A 140 12.27 -2.58 10.73
N ALA A 141 11.36 -1.78 10.16
CA ALA A 141 10.84 -1.99 8.81
C ALA A 141 11.81 -1.44 7.76
N GLU A 142 11.92 -2.12 6.62
CA GLU A 142 12.71 -1.65 5.47
C GLU A 142 11.87 -0.84 4.48
N GLU A 143 10.57 -1.08 4.45
CA GLU A 143 9.62 -0.43 3.54
C GLU A 143 8.24 -0.23 4.18
N LEU A 144 7.53 0.77 3.71
CA LEU A 144 6.13 1.01 4.00
C LEU A 144 5.28 0.64 2.78
N ILE A 145 4.39 -0.33 2.94
CA ILE A 145 3.46 -0.74 1.89
C ILE A 145 2.19 0.11 1.99
N ILE A 146 1.80 0.73 0.89
CA ILE A 146 0.67 1.67 0.88
C ILE A 146 -0.65 0.97 0.52
N SER A 147 -1.67 1.15 1.35
CA SER A 147 -3.03 0.77 0.99
C SER A 147 -3.74 1.90 0.23
N GLY A 148 -4.19 1.61 -0.98
CA GLY A 148 -5.08 2.51 -1.72
C GLY A 148 -6.50 2.55 -1.16
N CYS A 149 -6.88 1.53 -0.37
CA CYS A 149 -8.17 1.42 0.29
C CYS A 149 -8.08 1.90 1.75
N GLY A 150 -9.18 2.41 2.27
CA GLY A 150 -9.29 2.90 3.63
C GLY A 150 -10.39 2.20 4.44
N LEU A 151 -10.81 2.84 5.53
CA LEU A 151 -11.85 2.32 6.41
C LEU A 151 -13.20 2.16 5.69
N ARG A 152 -13.56 3.13 4.83
CA ARG A 152 -14.84 3.12 4.10
C ARG A 152 -14.97 1.89 3.20
N GLU A 153 -13.94 1.61 2.42
CA GLU A 153 -13.89 0.45 1.54
C GLU A 153 -13.93 -0.85 2.35
N GLY A 154 -13.26 -0.90 3.49
CA GLY A 154 -13.26 -2.04 4.39
C GLY A 154 -14.64 -2.32 5.01
N VAL A 155 -15.36 -1.27 5.43
CA VAL A 155 -16.73 -1.37 5.96
C VAL A 155 -17.69 -1.83 4.87
N PHE A 156 -17.63 -1.22 3.68
CA PHE A 156 -18.45 -1.61 2.54
C PHE A 156 -18.23 -3.08 2.16
N PHE A 157 -16.96 -3.50 2.01
CA PHE A 157 -16.62 -4.87 1.67
C PHE A 157 -17.14 -5.87 2.71
N ARG A 158 -17.01 -5.55 4.01
CA ARG A 158 -17.51 -6.39 5.09
C ARG A 158 -19.03 -6.54 5.05
N TYR A 159 -19.75 -5.44 4.77
CA TYR A 159 -21.20 -5.46 4.63
C TYR A 159 -21.64 -6.31 3.43
N TYR A 160 -21.03 -6.04 2.27
CA TYR A 160 -21.30 -6.77 1.03
C TYR A 160 -21.04 -8.27 1.17
N ASP A 161 -19.89 -8.64 1.72
CA ASP A 161 -19.50 -10.01 1.96
C ASP A 161 -20.49 -10.76 2.90
N LYS A 162 -20.97 -10.06 3.95
CA LYS A 162 -21.98 -10.62 4.87
C LYS A 162 -23.33 -10.82 4.17
N LYS A 163 -23.74 -9.89 3.30
CA LYS A 163 -25.06 -9.91 2.66
C LYS A 163 -25.15 -10.94 1.53
N TYR A 164 -24.08 -11.11 0.77
CA TYR A 164 -24.10 -11.91 -0.45
C TYR A 164 -23.35 -13.25 -0.36
N ASP A 165 -22.86 -13.61 0.84
CA ASP A 165 -22.16 -14.89 1.16
C ASP A 165 -21.10 -15.35 0.13
N HIS A 166 -20.42 -14.39 -0.50
CA HIS A 166 -19.35 -14.66 -1.47
C HIS A 166 -18.01 -15.08 -0.85
N LYS A 167 -17.99 -15.30 0.48
CA LYS A 167 -16.78 -15.44 1.31
C LYS A 167 -15.82 -16.53 0.91
N LYS A 168 -16.32 -17.70 0.55
CA LYS A 168 -15.47 -18.89 0.51
C LYS A 168 -14.53 -18.91 -0.70
N ASP A 169 -14.99 -18.43 -1.85
CA ASP A 169 -14.22 -18.52 -3.09
C ASP A 169 -13.43 -17.26 -3.44
N TYR A 170 -13.95 -16.06 -3.14
CA TYR A 170 -13.29 -14.82 -3.50
C TYR A 170 -11.94 -14.64 -2.80
N LEU A 171 -11.90 -14.86 -1.48
CA LEU A 171 -10.66 -14.74 -0.70
C LEU A 171 -9.68 -15.89 -0.97
N LYS A 172 -10.15 -17.09 -1.31
CA LYS A 172 -9.29 -18.22 -1.68
C LYS A 172 -8.57 -17.99 -3.00
N ASN A 173 -9.24 -17.35 -3.97
CA ASN A 173 -8.75 -17.12 -5.32
C ASN A 173 -8.52 -15.63 -5.62
N MET A 174 -8.14 -14.83 -4.59
CA MET A 174 -8.01 -13.38 -4.68
C MET A 174 -7.17 -12.92 -5.89
N LEU A 175 -6.01 -13.54 -6.14
CA LEU A 175 -5.16 -13.20 -7.28
C LEU A 175 -5.92 -13.39 -8.60
N VAL A 176 -6.54 -14.55 -8.79
CA VAL A 176 -7.27 -14.88 -10.02
C VAL A 176 -8.46 -13.94 -10.24
N ASN A 177 -9.21 -13.66 -9.17
CA ASN A 177 -10.35 -12.75 -9.24
C ASN A 177 -9.92 -11.31 -9.51
N SER A 178 -8.81 -10.87 -8.90
CA SER A 178 -8.24 -9.55 -9.17
C SER A 178 -7.80 -9.41 -10.63
N VAL A 179 -7.15 -10.43 -11.19
CA VAL A 179 -6.75 -10.46 -12.61
C VAL A 179 -7.95 -10.44 -13.53
N LYS A 180 -8.98 -11.23 -13.25
CA LYS A 180 -10.23 -11.23 -14.03
C LYS A 180 -10.90 -9.86 -13.99
N ASN A 181 -11.03 -9.26 -12.80
CA ASN A 181 -11.63 -7.93 -12.65
C ASN A 181 -10.81 -6.85 -13.36
N TYR A 182 -9.48 -6.91 -13.23
CA TYR A 182 -8.59 -5.99 -13.95
C TYR A 182 -8.79 -6.13 -15.45
N ARG A 183 -8.79 -7.35 -15.97
CA ARG A 183 -9.05 -7.62 -17.40
C ARG A 183 -10.41 -7.06 -17.86
N HIS A 184 -11.47 -7.23 -17.08
CA HIS A 184 -12.78 -6.64 -17.42
C HIS A 184 -12.79 -5.10 -17.39
N SER A 185 -11.89 -4.47 -16.65
CA SER A 185 -11.75 -3.01 -16.59
C SER A 185 -10.92 -2.43 -17.74
N ILE A 186 -10.25 -3.29 -18.52
CA ILE A 186 -9.43 -2.89 -19.67
C ILE A 186 -10.26 -3.04 -20.96
N PRO A 187 -10.29 -2.04 -21.84
CA PRO A 187 -10.99 -2.13 -23.13
C PRO A 187 -10.19 -2.98 -24.14
N LEU A 188 -9.90 -4.22 -23.81
CA LEU A 188 -9.31 -5.19 -24.72
C LEU A 188 -10.42 -5.98 -25.41
N HIS A 189 -10.44 -5.94 -26.73
CA HIS A 189 -11.54 -6.44 -27.54
C HIS A 189 -11.73 -7.97 -27.55
N ASP A 190 -10.75 -8.79 -27.10
CA ASP A 190 -10.85 -10.25 -27.24
C ASP A 190 -10.73 -11.03 -25.93
N GLY A 191 -11.88 -11.12 -25.20
CA GLY A 191 -12.02 -11.97 -24.01
C GLY A 191 -11.90 -13.47 -24.34
N ALA A 192 -12.28 -13.89 -25.54
CA ALA A 192 -12.25 -15.26 -25.97
C ALA A 192 -10.81 -15.72 -26.22
N HIS A 193 -9.99 -14.87 -26.87
CA HIS A 193 -8.59 -15.17 -27.16
C HIS A 193 -7.79 -15.46 -25.87
N ALA A 194 -7.79 -14.55 -24.91
CA ALA A 194 -7.03 -14.77 -23.68
C ALA A 194 -7.54 -15.95 -22.85
N SER A 195 -8.84 -16.24 -22.90
CA SER A 195 -9.40 -17.44 -22.26
C SER A 195 -8.91 -18.72 -22.95
N HIS A 196 -8.84 -18.71 -24.28
CA HIS A 196 -8.33 -19.81 -25.08
C HIS A 196 -6.84 -20.06 -24.84
N VAL A 197 -6.01 -19.00 -24.90
CA VAL A 197 -4.57 -19.06 -24.59
C VAL A 197 -4.34 -19.58 -23.17
N THR A 198 -5.13 -19.10 -22.20
CA THR A 198 -5.04 -19.58 -20.81
C THR A 198 -5.35 -21.07 -20.71
N LYS A 199 -6.41 -21.54 -21.38
CA LYS A 199 -6.76 -22.96 -21.39
C LYS A 199 -5.64 -23.83 -21.99
N MET A 200 -5.08 -23.42 -23.11
CA MET A 200 -3.97 -24.14 -23.76
C MET A 200 -2.75 -24.18 -22.85
N ALA A 201 -2.32 -23.04 -22.32
CA ALA A 201 -1.17 -22.95 -21.41
C ALA A 201 -1.31 -23.85 -20.17
N LEU A 202 -2.49 -23.88 -19.57
CA LEU A 202 -2.76 -24.73 -18.42
C LEU A 202 -2.80 -26.22 -18.78
N THR A 203 -3.33 -26.57 -19.96
CA THR A 203 -3.32 -27.96 -20.45
C THR A 203 -1.88 -28.44 -20.64
N MET A 204 -1.03 -27.64 -21.28
CA MET A 204 0.39 -27.98 -21.46
C MET A 204 1.11 -28.10 -20.12
N PHE A 205 0.87 -27.14 -19.21
CA PHE A 205 1.45 -27.17 -17.87
C PHE A 205 1.09 -28.45 -17.12
N ASP A 206 -0.18 -28.85 -17.13
CA ASP A 206 -0.66 -30.03 -16.43
C ASP A 206 -0.10 -31.33 -17.05
N GLN A 207 0.03 -31.40 -18.38
CA GLN A 207 0.62 -32.55 -19.09
C GLN A 207 2.12 -32.68 -18.84
N TRP A 208 2.87 -31.57 -18.74
CA TRP A 208 4.31 -31.58 -18.52
C TRP A 208 4.71 -31.58 -17.04
N LYS A 209 3.77 -31.77 -16.15
CA LYS A 209 4.03 -31.83 -14.72
C LYS A 209 5.12 -32.82 -14.31
N PRO A 210 5.26 -34.01 -14.93
CA PRO A 210 6.35 -34.92 -14.63
C PRO A 210 7.74 -34.33 -14.95
N LEU A 211 7.85 -33.46 -15.95
CA LEU A 211 9.10 -32.84 -16.38
C LEU A 211 9.48 -31.65 -15.50
N HIS A 212 8.59 -30.67 -15.32
CA HIS A 212 8.90 -29.43 -14.61
C HIS A 212 8.73 -29.50 -13.09
N ARG A 213 7.99 -30.46 -12.58
CA ARG A 213 7.74 -30.69 -11.13
C ARG A 213 7.20 -29.48 -10.36
N MET A 214 6.67 -28.49 -11.05
CA MET A 214 6.06 -27.29 -10.46
C MET A 214 4.68 -27.60 -9.87
N HIS A 215 4.20 -26.72 -8.95
CA HIS A 215 3.01 -26.97 -8.17
C HIS A 215 1.90 -25.89 -8.42
N GLY A 216 0.92 -25.85 -7.55
CA GLY A 216 -0.27 -25.01 -7.71
C GLY A 216 0.00 -23.49 -7.70
N ARG A 217 1.11 -23.03 -7.10
CA ARG A 217 1.51 -21.60 -7.12
C ARG A 217 1.91 -21.19 -8.53
N GLU A 218 2.80 -21.95 -9.14
CA GLU A 218 3.31 -21.70 -10.50
C GLU A 218 2.18 -21.81 -11.53
N ARG A 219 1.28 -22.79 -11.35
CA ARG A 219 0.09 -22.94 -12.18
C ARG A 219 -0.83 -21.70 -12.11
N LYS A 220 -1.00 -21.12 -10.91
CA LYS A 220 -1.77 -19.86 -10.76
C LYS A 220 -1.08 -18.68 -11.41
N LEU A 221 0.25 -18.59 -11.29
CA LEU A 221 1.03 -17.53 -11.95
C LEU A 221 0.90 -17.66 -13.48
N LEU A 222 1.07 -18.85 -14.04
CA LEU A 222 0.87 -19.08 -15.48
C LEU A 222 -0.53 -18.68 -15.92
N MET A 223 -1.55 -19.07 -15.18
CA MET A 223 -2.94 -18.70 -15.48
C MET A 223 -3.13 -17.18 -15.51
N THR A 224 -2.60 -16.47 -14.52
CA THR A 224 -2.74 -15.00 -14.42
C THR A 224 -1.94 -14.29 -15.50
N SER A 225 -0.74 -14.77 -15.83
CA SER A 225 0.07 -14.23 -16.93
C SER A 225 -0.61 -14.46 -18.29
N ALA A 226 -1.13 -15.65 -18.53
CA ALA A 226 -1.85 -15.95 -19.78
C ALA A 226 -3.14 -15.11 -19.93
N LEU A 227 -3.85 -14.82 -18.81
CA LEU A 227 -5.01 -13.93 -18.85
C LEU A 227 -4.66 -12.47 -19.18
N LEU A 228 -3.43 -12.03 -18.89
CA LEU A 228 -2.97 -10.66 -19.04
C LEU A 228 -1.92 -10.47 -20.14
N HIS A 229 -1.63 -11.49 -20.94
CA HIS A 229 -0.52 -11.43 -21.91
C HIS A 229 -0.63 -10.26 -22.91
N ASP A 230 -1.85 -9.86 -23.25
CA ASP A 230 -2.14 -8.73 -24.15
C ASP A 230 -2.34 -7.39 -23.42
N ALA A 231 -2.13 -7.32 -22.10
CA ALA A 231 -2.36 -6.07 -21.36
C ALA A 231 -1.47 -4.92 -21.85
N GLY A 232 -0.32 -5.21 -22.44
CA GLY A 232 0.57 -4.24 -23.06
C GLY A 232 -0.01 -3.52 -24.27
N MET A 233 -1.02 -4.08 -24.94
CA MET A 233 -1.71 -3.46 -26.06
C MET A 233 -2.36 -2.11 -25.72
N LEU A 234 -2.62 -1.86 -24.44
CA LEU A 234 -3.10 -0.55 -23.97
C LEU A 234 -2.06 0.57 -24.09
N ILE A 235 -0.79 0.21 -24.12
CA ILE A 235 0.32 1.17 -24.19
C ILE A 235 0.78 1.25 -25.65
N ASN A 236 1.03 0.11 -26.28
CA ASN A 236 1.44 0.04 -27.67
C ASN A 236 0.95 -1.26 -28.32
N TYR A 237 0.13 -1.12 -29.36
CA TYR A 237 -0.43 -2.26 -30.08
C TYR A 237 0.64 -3.11 -30.76
N TYR A 238 1.61 -2.47 -31.44
CA TYR A 238 2.59 -3.16 -32.29
C TYR A 238 3.77 -3.79 -31.59
N SER A 239 3.98 -3.50 -30.32
CA SER A 239 5.13 -4.02 -29.53
C SER A 239 4.73 -4.36 -28.10
N HIS A 240 3.49 -4.79 -27.90
CA HIS A 240 2.92 -5.06 -26.58
C HIS A 240 3.56 -6.21 -25.80
N ALA A 241 4.32 -7.07 -26.48
CA ALA A 241 5.02 -8.21 -25.86
C ALA A 241 6.47 -7.89 -25.43
N ARG A 242 6.93 -6.64 -25.57
CA ARG A 242 8.29 -6.19 -25.21
C ARG A 242 8.30 -5.37 -23.96
#